data_45fdaa65cfb60ecde35ce897c1cef583
#
_entry.id   45fdaa65cfb60ecde35ce897c1cef583
#
_cell.length_a   1.000
_cell.length_b   1.000
_cell.length_c   1.000
_cell.angle_alpha   90.00
_cell.angle_beta   90.00
_cell.angle_gamma   90.00
#
_symmetry.space_group_name_H-M   'P 1'
#
loop_
_entity.id
_entity.type
_entity.pdbx_description
1 polymer ?
#
loop_
_entity_poly.entity_id
_entity_poly.type
_entity_poly.pdbx_seq_one_letter_code
_entity_poly.pdbx_strand_id
1 'polypeptide(L)'
;MDNELRIAILIDADNVSDKYIKIIVDEVANIGIATYKRIYGDWTSARLSSWKKVLLEDSIIPIQQYSYTTGKNATDSAMIIDAMDILYSGNVDGYCIVSSDSDFTRLAARLRESGMLVLGMGEEKTPKPFISACNQFKYLYLLYRNQQEEEKKEDLATAAEAKKSGNSSKQSSSGSRKNKDLKRVRKAINAIIEKFSDEEGWLSSGQLGDQLGKRLPDFDVRNYGYSKLTPFIKSLGNYETGRIPTGSGGRKQIYFRMKEDKQ
;
A
#
# COMPACT_ATOMS: atom_id res chain seq x y z
N MET A 1 -13.10 4.15 23.10
CA MET A 1 -11.74 4.51 22.63
C MET A 1 -11.44 3.56 21.52
N ASP A 2 -11.37 4.05 20.28
CA ASP A 2 -10.92 3.22 19.17
C ASP A 2 -9.49 2.80 19.46
N ASN A 3 -9.29 1.48 19.61
CA ASN A 3 -7.99 0.93 19.94
C ASN A 3 -7.17 0.95 18.64
N GLU A 4 -6.24 1.90 18.49
CA GLU A 4 -5.37 1.96 17.32
C GLU A 4 -4.55 0.68 17.20
N LEU A 5 -4.43 0.14 15.98
CA LEU A 5 -3.70 -1.10 15.72
C LEU A 5 -2.20 -0.91 16.01
N ARG A 6 -1.61 -1.83 16.74
CA ARG A 6 -0.16 -1.88 17.01
C ARG A 6 0.52 -2.68 15.90
N ILE A 7 1.38 -2.05 15.16
CA ILE A 7 2.01 -2.62 13.96
C ILE A 7 3.52 -2.81 14.16
N ALA A 8 4.02 -3.99 13.81
CA ALA A 8 5.46 -4.24 13.70
C ALA A 8 5.92 -3.96 12.27
N ILE A 9 6.84 -3.01 12.08
CA ILE A 9 7.50 -2.72 10.81
C ILE A 9 8.80 -3.55 10.77
N LEU A 10 8.90 -4.45 9.80
CA LEU A 10 10.06 -5.31 9.56
C LEU A 10 10.56 -5.07 8.14
N ILE A 11 11.79 -4.56 8.01
CA ILE A 11 12.36 -4.10 6.74
C ILE A 11 13.57 -4.95 6.38
N ASP A 12 13.57 -5.47 5.18
CA ASP A 12 14.70 -6.16 4.56
C ASP A 12 15.60 -5.13 3.86
N ALA A 13 16.75 -4.82 4.47
CA ALA A 13 17.69 -3.81 3.97
C ALA A 13 18.36 -4.21 2.65
N ASP A 14 18.46 -5.50 2.35
CA ASP A 14 19.10 -5.99 1.12
C ASP A 14 18.19 -5.78 -0.11
N ASN A 15 16.88 -5.71 0.08
CA ASN A 15 15.88 -5.59 -0.97
C ASN A 15 15.16 -4.24 -1.06
N VAL A 16 15.44 -3.32 -0.12
CA VAL A 16 14.74 -2.03 -0.02
C VAL A 16 15.72 -0.87 0.03
N SER A 17 15.39 0.26 -0.59
CA SER A 17 16.20 1.48 -0.52
C SER A 17 15.75 2.39 0.62
N ASP A 18 16.71 3.04 1.28
CA ASP A 18 16.52 4.03 2.35
C ASP A 18 15.61 5.21 1.98
N LYS A 19 15.56 5.59 0.70
CA LYS A 19 14.67 6.65 0.20
C LYS A 19 13.19 6.41 0.46
N TYR A 20 12.77 5.17 0.72
CA TYR A 20 11.37 4.81 0.94
C TYR A 20 10.93 4.88 2.40
N ILE A 21 11.85 5.09 3.34
CA ILE A 21 11.54 4.93 4.76
C ILE A 21 10.40 5.84 5.24
N LYS A 22 10.44 7.11 4.84
CA LYS A 22 9.39 8.06 5.19
C LYS A 22 8.02 7.57 4.73
N ILE A 23 7.94 7.07 3.51
CA ILE A 23 6.69 6.54 2.94
C ILE A 23 6.22 5.29 3.70
N ILE A 24 7.14 4.40 4.07
CA ILE A 24 6.82 3.20 4.84
C ILE A 24 6.21 3.58 6.20
N VAL A 25 6.83 4.52 6.89
CA VAL A 25 6.36 4.99 8.21
C VAL A 25 5.01 5.71 8.07
N ASP A 26 4.86 6.60 7.08
CA ASP A 26 3.61 7.34 6.83
C ASP A 26 2.46 6.39 6.47
N GLU A 27 2.70 5.36 5.64
CA GLU A 27 1.68 4.38 5.28
C GLU A 27 1.24 3.50 6.46
N VAL A 28 2.15 3.19 7.38
CA VAL A 28 1.80 2.48 8.62
C VAL A 28 1.04 3.39 9.57
N ALA A 29 1.42 4.67 9.69
CA ALA A 29 0.71 5.65 10.51
C ALA A 29 -0.76 5.87 10.07
N ASN A 30 -1.08 5.62 8.78
CA ASN A 30 -2.46 5.64 8.29
C ASN A 30 -3.31 4.44 8.76
N ILE A 31 -2.70 3.41 9.34
CA ILE A 31 -3.36 2.15 9.74
C ILE A 31 -3.33 2.00 11.26
N GLY A 32 -2.26 2.44 11.91
CA GLY A 32 -2.08 2.29 13.35
C GLY A 32 -0.74 2.83 13.84
N ILE A 33 -0.32 2.42 15.01
CA ILE A 33 0.91 2.85 15.67
C ILE A 33 2.03 1.84 15.40
N ALA A 34 3.19 2.30 14.91
CA ALA A 34 4.37 1.47 14.76
C ALA A 34 5.01 1.18 16.13
N THR A 35 4.72 0.01 16.70
CA THR A 35 5.26 -0.44 17.99
C THR A 35 6.68 -0.97 17.87
N TYR A 36 6.96 -1.70 16.80
CA TYR A 36 8.29 -2.16 16.44
C TYR A 36 8.69 -1.57 15.10
N LYS A 37 9.92 -1.03 15.03
CA LYS A 37 10.54 -0.56 13.81
C LYS A 37 11.91 -1.21 13.71
N ARG A 38 12.05 -2.29 12.95
CA ARG A 38 13.27 -3.08 12.81
C ARG A 38 13.67 -3.23 11.35
N ILE A 39 14.97 -3.19 11.11
CA ILE A 39 15.54 -3.41 9.78
C ILE A 39 16.68 -4.42 9.88
N TYR A 40 16.71 -5.35 8.97
CA TYR A 40 17.59 -6.51 8.98
C TYR A 40 18.61 -6.40 7.85
N GLY A 41 19.87 -6.67 8.13
CA GLY A 41 20.93 -6.63 7.13
C GLY A 41 22.32 -6.86 7.71
N ASP A 42 23.31 -6.98 6.85
CA ASP A 42 24.70 -6.98 7.25
C ASP A 42 25.26 -5.54 7.27
N TRP A 43 25.19 -4.92 8.44
CA TRP A 43 25.61 -3.54 8.69
C TRP A 43 27.11 -3.31 8.58
N THR A 44 27.90 -4.36 8.40
CA THR A 44 29.33 -4.25 8.04
C THR A 44 29.52 -3.96 6.55
N SER A 45 28.51 -4.18 5.73
CA SER A 45 28.53 -3.92 4.30
C SER A 45 28.44 -2.42 4.00
N ALA A 46 29.37 -1.93 3.15
CA ALA A 46 29.35 -0.55 2.68
C ALA A 46 28.06 -0.19 1.90
N ARG A 47 27.35 -1.18 1.35
CA ARG A 47 26.08 -0.98 0.63
C ARG A 47 24.97 -0.39 1.51
N LEU A 48 24.99 -0.67 2.81
CA LEU A 48 23.99 -0.20 3.76
C LEU A 48 24.39 1.10 4.46
N SER A 49 25.50 1.73 4.08
CA SER A 49 26.00 2.95 4.71
C SER A 49 25.03 4.14 4.64
N SER A 50 24.24 4.25 3.56
CA SER A 50 23.23 5.31 3.38
C SER A 50 22.11 5.26 4.43
N TRP A 51 21.79 4.07 4.93
CA TRP A 51 20.77 3.86 5.96
C TRP A 51 21.11 4.51 7.30
N LYS A 52 22.40 4.69 7.62
CA LYS A 52 22.84 5.15 8.95
C LYS A 52 22.15 6.44 9.42
N LYS A 53 22.00 7.42 8.53
CA LYS A 53 21.32 8.68 8.84
C LYS A 53 19.83 8.46 9.10
N VAL A 54 19.20 7.74 8.23
CA VAL A 54 17.74 7.47 8.24
C VAL A 54 17.33 6.68 9.48
N LEU A 55 18.14 5.68 9.88
CA LEU A 55 17.87 4.88 11.08
C LEU A 55 17.78 5.73 12.34
N LEU A 56 18.65 6.73 12.47
CA LEU A 56 18.65 7.64 13.61
C LEU A 56 17.45 8.60 13.60
N GLU A 57 17.13 9.18 12.43
CA GLU A 57 16.04 10.14 12.27
C GLU A 57 14.66 9.51 12.53
N ASP A 58 14.45 8.28 12.09
CA ASP A 58 13.17 7.58 12.17
C ASP A 58 13.08 6.58 13.34
N SER A 59 14.09 6.53 14.22
CA SER A 59 14.17 5.60 15.37
C SER A 59 13.94 4.15 14.96
N ILE A 60 14.67 3.67 13.93
CA ILE A 60 14.61 2.29 13.44
C ILE A 60 15.77 1.50 14.04
N ILE A 61 15.47 0.33 14.57
CA ILE A 61 16.47 -0.53 15.21
C ILE A 61 17.11 -1.44 14.16
N PRO A 62 18.42 -1.27 13.86
CA PRO A 62 19.12 -2.19 12.98
C PRO A 62 19.42 -3.51 13.69
N ILE A 63 19.02 -4.61 13.05
CA ILE A 63 19.33 -5.96 13.49
C ILE A 63 20.48 -6.47 12.62
N GLN A 64 21.62 -6.76 13.25
CA GLN A 64 22.81 -7.26 12.56
C GLN A 64 22.67 -8.75 12.27
N GLN A 65 22.87 -9.12 11.02
CA GLN A 65 23.03 -10.50 10.61
C GLN A 65 24.27 -10.64 9.73
N TYR A 66 25.28 -11.36 10.23
CA TYR A 66 26.49 -11.65 9.44
C TYR A 66 26.20 -12.72 8.37
N SER A 67 26.62 -12.45 7.17
CA SER A 67 26.60 -13.42 6.08
C SER A 67 27.85 -14.29 6.11
N TYR A 68 27.81 -15.44 6.79
CA TYR A 68 28.95 -16.36 6.84
C TYR A 68 29.25 -17.04 5.51
N THR A 69 28.29 -17.04 4.58
CA THR A 69 28.44 -17.63 3.25
C THR A 69 27.69 -16.76 2.24
N THR A 70 28.37 -16.34 1.19
CA THR A 70 27.77 -15.53 0.11
C THR A 70 26.59 -16.28 -0.52
N GLY A 71 25.44 -15.59 -0.66
CA GLY A 71 24.25 -16.14 -1.34
C GLY A 71 23.33 -17.01 -0.48
N LYS A 72 23.45 -16.98 0.86
CA LYS A 72 22.47 -17.60 1.76
C LYS A 72 21.56 -16.55 2.39
N ASN A 73 20.28 -16.89 2.57
CA ASN A 73 19.20 -16.06 3.10
C ASN A 73 19.31 -15.88 4.65
N ALA A 74 20.50 -15.47 5.13
CA ALA A 74 20.74 -15.33 6.57
C ALA A 74 19.92 -14.17 7.16
N THR A 75 19.80 -13.07 6.43
CA THR A 75 19.00 -11.90 6.79
C THR A 75 17.52 -12.26 6.86
N ASP A 76 17.01 -13.01 5.88
CA ASP A 76 15.61 -13.43 5.82
C ASP A 76 15.26 -14.33 6.99
N SER A 77 16.15 -15.28 7.33
CA SER A 77 15.96 -16.17 8.48
C SER A 77 15.89 -15.40 9.80
N ALA A 78 16.74 -14.39 9.99
CA ALA A 78 16.71 -13.56 11.19
C ALA A 78 15.40 -12.76 11.28
N MET A 79 14.93 -12.19 10.18
CA MET A 79 13.66 -11.46 10.12
C MET A 79 12.47 -12.38 10.38
N ILE A 80 12.47 -13.62 9.86
CA ILE A 80 11.40 -14.60 10.09
C ILE A 80 11.35 -15.01 11.56
N ILE A 81 12.48 -15.32 12.18
CA ILE A 81 12.56 -15.71 13.59
C ILE A 81 12.03 -14.59 14.47
N ASP A 82 12.52 -13.37 14.27
CA ASP A 82 12.12 -12.21 15.06
C ASP A 82 10.62 -11.87 14.87
N ALA A 83 10.09 -12.00 13.65
CA ALA A 83 8.67 -11.85 13.40
C ALA A 83 7.82 -12.86 14.20
N MET A 84 8.29 -14.10 14.33
CA MET A 84 7.60 -15.12 15.13
C MET A 84 7.72 -14.84 16.62
N ASP A 85 8.86 -14.36 17.09
CA ASP A 85 9.04 -13.97 18.50
C ASP A 85 8.11 -12.80 18.86
N ILE A 86 8.00 -11.80 17.99
CA ILE A 86 7.06 -10.69 18.16
C ILE A 86 5.61 -11.19 18.16
N LEU A 87 5.25 -12.16 17.30
CA LEU A 87 3.91 -12.77 17.27
C LEU A 87 3.57 -13.40 18.63
N TYR A 88 4.47 -14.21 19.14
CA TYR A 88 4.25 -14.90 20.42
C TYR A 88 4.29 -13.97 21.64
N SER A 89 4.87 -12.77 21.51
CA SER A 89 4.79 -11.76 22.58
C SER A 89 3.38 -11.21 22.80
N GLY A 90 2.49 -11.30 21.81
CA GLY A 90 1.13 -10.76 21.86
C GLY A 90 1.02 -9.23 21.90
N ASN A 91 2.11 -8.52 21.57
CA ASN A 91 2.20 -7.07 21.69
C ASN A 91 1.82 -6.30 20.42
N VAL A 92 1.39 -6.99 19.36
CA VAL A 92 1.04 -6.39 18.07
C VAL A 92 -0.27 -6.96 17.54
N ASP A 93 -0.93 -6.17 16.69
CA ASP A 93 -2.18 -6.53 16.03
C ASP A 93 -1.94 -6.74 14.52
N GLY A 94 -0.75 -6.37 14.03
CA GLY A 94 -0.39 -6.55 12.62
C GLY A 94 1.09 -6.32 12.33
N TYR A 95 1.45 -6.59 11.08
CA TYR A 95 2.81 -6.50 10.55
C TYR A 95 2.84 -5.70 9.26
N CYS A 96 3.87 -4.89 9.10
CA CYS A 96 4.29 -4.34 7.82
C CYS A 96 5.59 -5.05 7.40
N ILE A 97 5.51 -5.94 6.41
CA ILE A 97 6.65 -6.66 5.85
C ILE A 97 7.13 -5.90 4.61
N VAL A 98 8.35 -5.39 4.67
CA VAL A 98 8.91 -4.56 3.60
C VAL A 98 10.04 -5.30 2.91
N SER A 99 9.70 -6.00 1.85
CA SER A 99 10.62 -6.75 0.97
C SER A 99 9.97 -7.07 -0.37
N SER A 100 10.78 -7.42 -1.35
CA SER A 100 10.32 -7.95 -2.65
C SER A 100 10.65 -9.44 -2.82
N ASP A 101 11.10 -10.11 -1.76
CA ASP A 101 11.48 -11.51 -1.82
C ASP A 101 10.28 -12.45 -1.62
N SER A 102 10.26 -13.53 -2.39
CA SER A 102 9.26 -14.60 -2.29
C SER A 102 9.38 -15.42 -1.01
N ASP A 103 10.52 -15.43 -0.36
CA ASP A 103 10.81 -16.24 0.83
C ASP A 103 9.94 -15.82 2.02
N PHE A 104 9.51 -14.56 2.04
CA PHE A 104 8.56 -14.05 3.03
C PHE A 104 7.10 -14.45 2.79
N THR A 105 6.78 -15.16 1.68
CA THR A 105 5.41 -15.64 1.39
C THR A 105 4.85 -16.50 2.51
N ARG A 106 5.64 -17.44 3.02
CA ARG A 106 5.22 -18.35 4.11
C ARG A 106 5.06 -17.62 5.43
N LEU A 107 5.93 -16.63 5.72
CA LEU A 107 5.78 -15.77 6.89
C LEU A 107 4.46 -15.00 6.84
N ALA A 108 4.19 -14.30 5.74
CA ALA A 108 2.96 -13.52 5.57
C ALA A 108 1.71 -14.39 5.75
N ALA A 109 1.69 -15.59 5.13
CA ALA A 109 0.59 -16.54 5.30
C ALA A 109 0.43 -16.98 6.76
N ARG A 110 1.52 -17.31 7.45
CA ARG A 110 1.50 -17.74 8.84
C ARG A 110 0.99 -16.66 9.80
N LEU A 111 1.42 -15.42 9.59
CA LEU A 111 0.94 -14.29 10.40
C LEU A 111 -0.56 -14.07 10.21
N ARG A 112 -1.07 -14.16 8.98
CA ARG A 112 -2.52 -14.08 8.69
C ARG A 112 -3.30 -15.22 9.31
N GLU A 113 -2.80 -16.45 9.25
CA GLU A 113 -3.40 -17.62 9.92
C GLU A 113 -3.51 -17.40 11.43
N SER A 114 -2.61 -16.62 12.02
CA SER A 114 -2.63 -16.23 13.44
C SER A 114 -3.53 -15.02 13.73
N GLY A 115 -4.31 -14.56 12.75
CA GLY A 115 -5.24 -13.43 12.91
C GLY A 115 -4.59 -12.05 12.78
N MET A 116 -3.31 -11.94 12.42
CA MET A 116 -2.62 -10.67 12.27
C MET A 116 -3.00 -9.95 10.97
N LEU A 117 -3.09 -8.62 11.01
CA LEU A 117 -3.11 -7.80 9.81
C LEU A 117 -1.73 -7.82 9.15
N VAL A 118 -1.63 -8.18 7.88
CA VAL A 118 -0.36 -8.18 7.14
C VAL A 118 -0.42 -7.17 5.99
N LEU A 119 0.36 -6.10 6.13
CA LEU A 119 0.65 -5.14 5.07
C LEU A 119 1.99 -5.51 4.44
N GLY A 120 1.99 -5.85 3.15
CA GLY A 120 3.20 -6.01 2.37
C GLY A 120 3.58 -4.71 1.67
N MET A 121 4.87 -4.39 1.62
CA MET A 121 5.40 -3.30 0.81
C MET A 121 6.62 -3.78 0.03
N GLY A 122 6.68 -3.46 -1.28
CA GLY A 122 7.81 -3.90 -2.11
C GLY A 122 7.84 -3.21 -3.46
N GLU A 123 8.77 -3.65 -4.29
CA GLU A 123 8.98 -3.15 -5.65
C GLU A 123 8.02 -3.82 -6.66
N GLU A 124 7.99 -3.30 -7.88
CA GLU A 124 7.15 -3.83 -8.98
C GLU A 124 7.45 -5.31 -9.30
N LYS A 125 8.69 -5.74 -9.08
CA LYS A 125 9.16 -7.12 -9.31
C LYS A 125 8.63 -8.13 -8.29
N THR A 126 7.98 -7.69 -7.22
CA THR A 126 7.51 -8.56 -6.12
C THR A 126 6.62 -9.68 -6.65
N PRO A 127 6.89 -10.95 -6.30
CA PRO A 127 6.14 -12.09 -6.79
C PRO A 127 4.68 -12.10 -6.32
N LYS A 128 3.77 -12.50 -7.20
CA LYS A 128 2.34 -12.60 -6.90
C LYS A 128 1.99 -13.45 -5.67
N PRO A 129 2.67 -14.60 -5.40
CA PRO A 129 2.42 -15.36 -4.18
C PRO A 129 2.58 -14.54 -2.90
N PHE A 130 3.64 -13.72 -2.79
CA PHE A 130 3.83 -12.86 -1.64
C PHE A 130 2.75 -11.78 -1.53
N ILE A 131 2.41 -11.12 -2.64
CA ILE A 131 1.32 -10.13 -2.68
C ILE A 131 0.00 -10.74 -2.21
N SER A 132 -0.34 -11.94 -2.68
CA SER A 132 -1.59 -12.64 -2.32
C SER A 132 -1.59 -13.16 -0.88
N ALA A 133 -0.42 -13.37 -0.29
CA ALA A 133 -0.28 -13.76 1.11
C ALA A 133 -0.56 -12.60 2.08
N CYS A 134 -0.50 -11.35 1.63
CA CYS A 134 -0.79 -10.16 2.43
C CYS A 134 -2.30 -9.83 2.45
N ASN A 135 -2.77 -9.11 3.48
CA ASN A 135 -4.10 -8.51 3.49
C ASN A 135 -4.15 -7.30 2.56
N GLN A 136 -3.07 -6.51 2.56
CA GLN A 136 -2.86 -5.37 1.67
C GLN A 136 -1.42 -5.39 1.16
N PHE A 137 -1.21 -4.91 -0.06
CA PHE A 137 0.12 -4.75 -0.64
C PHE A 137 0.27 -3.39 -1.30
N LYS A 138 1.38 -2.71 -1.04
CA LYS A 138 1.67 -1.38 -1.59
C LYS A 138 2.99 -1.37 -2.34
N TYR A 139 2.98 -0.78 -3.52
CA TYR A 139 4.19 -0.64 -4.35
C TYR A 139 4.95 0.63 -3.98
N LEU A 140 6.12 0.48 -3.38
CA LEU A 140 6.95 1.59 -2.88
C LEU A 140 7.31 2.62 -3.95
N TYR A 141 7.69 2.15 -5.14
CA TYR A 141 8.06 3.05 -6.24
C TYR A 141 6.90 3.93 -6.73
N LEU A 142 5.66 3.41 -6.68
CA LEU A 142 4.47 4.17 -7.05
C LEU A 142 4.15 5.24 -6.01
N LEU A 143 4.21 4.87 -4.72
CA LEU A 143 4.00 5.80 -3.63
C LEU A 143 5.03 6.93 -3.66
N TYR A 144 6.31 6.58 -3.84
CA TYR A 144 7.40 7.55 -3.94
C TYR A 144 7.22 8.53 -5.11
N ARG A 145 6.86 8.01 -6.28
CA ARG A 145 6.59 8.85 -7.45
C ARG A 145 5.42 9.81 -7.20
N ASN A 146 4.33 9.31 -6.61
CA ASN A 146 3.15 10.14 -6.34
C ASN A 146 3.46 11.24 -5.32
N GLN A 147 4.24 10.93 -4.27
CA GLN A 147 4.70 11.93 -3.30
C GLN A 147 5.56 13.01 -3.98
N GLN A 148 6.50 12.63 -4.83
CA GLN A 148 7.32 13.58 -5.59
C GLN A 148 6.52 14.46 -6.54
N GLU A 149 5.45 13.93 -7.14
CA GLU A 149 4.53 14.69 -7.99
C GLU A 149 3.68 15.68 -7.18
N GLU A 150 3.29 15.31 -5.96
CA GLU A 150 2.56 16.18 -5.03
C GLU A 150 3.45 17.32 -4.50
N GLU A 151 4.66 17.01 -4.04
CA GLU A 151 5.66 17.99 -3.59
C GLU A 151 5.97 19.02 -4.70
N LYS A 152 6.16 18.57 -5.95
CA LYS A 152 6.38 19.48 -7.09
C LYS A 152 5.18 20.35 -7.42
N LYS A 153 3.96 19.88 -7.17
CA LYS A 153 2.74 20.67 -7.38
C LYS A 153 2.57 21.72 -6.28
N GLU A 154 2.91 21.39 -5.05
CA GLU A 154 2.90 22.32 -3.94
C GLU A 154 3.98 23.41 -4.10
N ASP A 155 5.20 23.03 -4.51
CA ASP A 155 6.26 23.98 -4.84
C ASP A 155 5.88 24.91 -6.02
N LEU A 156 5.20 24.37 -7.02
CA LEU A 156 4.70 25.15 -8.16
C LEU A 156 3.51 26.03 -7.77
N ALA A 157 2.65 25.60 -6.84
CA ALA A 157 1.54 26.39 -6.33
C ALA A 157 2.05 27.57 -5.49
N THR A 158 3.03 27.33 -4.62
CA THR A 158 3.70 28.40 -3.83
C THR A 158 4.52 29.34 -4.71
N ALA A 159 5.12 28.83 -5.81
CA ALA A 159 5.81 29.66 -6.81
C ALA A 159 4.84 30.36 -7.79
N ALA A 160 3.62 29.85 -8.00
CA ALA A 160 2.62 30.40 -8.90
C ALA A 160 1.78 31.51 -8.25
N GLU A 161 1.71 31.58 -6.94
CA GLU A 161 1.30 32.81 -6.23
C GLU A 161 2.26 33.97 -6.51
N ALA A 162 3.51 33.67 -6.92
CA ALA A 162 4.51 34.66 -7.31
C ALA A 162 4.59 34.97 -8.83
N LYS A 163 4.10 34.09 -9.72
CA LYS A 163 4.08 34.35 -11.18
C LYS A 163 3.02 33.50 -11.88
N LYS A 164 2.03 34.18 -12.50
CA LYS A 164 1.10 33.56 -13.49
C LYS A 164 1.83 33.21 -14.77
N SER A 165 1.70 32.01 -15.24
CA SER A 165 1.61 31.54 -16.66
C SER A 165 2.45 30.31 -16.99
N GLY A 166 1.82 29.31 -17.63
CA GLY A 166 2.51 28.38 -18.53
C GLY A 166 2.31 26.88 -18.32
N ASN A 167 1.44 26.34 -19.10
CA ASN A 167 1.02 24.99 -19.48
C ASN A 167 2.17 24.00 -19.75
N SER A 168 2.09 22.72 -19.26
CA SER A 168 1.96 21.53 -20.15
C SER A 168 2.28 20.21 -19.47
N SER A 169 1.43 19.26 -19.75
CA SER A 169 1.45 17.84 -19.42
C SER A 169 2.57 17.06 -20.15
N LYS A 170 3.17 16.07 -19.49
CA LYS A 170 3.80 14.92 -20.19
C LYS A 170 3.49 13.61 -19.49
N GLN A 171 2.70 12.78 -20.18
CA GLN A 171 2.53 11.34 -19.93
C GLN A 171 3.78 10.59 -20.38
N SER A 172 4.24 9.63 -19.58
CA SER A 172 5.21 8.63 -20.02
C SER A 172 4.66 7.21 -19.89
N SER A 173 4.96 6.45 -20.88
CA SER A 173 4.53 5.17 -21.37
C SER A 173 4.74 3.97 -20.41
N SER A 174 3.64 3.28 -20.04
CA SER A 174 3.63 1.86 -19.68
C SER A 174 2.26 1.24 -20.03
N GLY A 175 1.88 1.27 -21.29
CA GLY A 175 0.51 1.04 -21.76
C GLY A 175 -0.03 -0.40 -21.63
N SER A 176 0.83 -1.44 -21.71
CA SER A 176 0.33 -2.83 -21.83
C SER A 176 -0.02 -3.51 -20.50
N ARG A 177 0.76 -3.28 -19.43
CA ARG A 177 0.47 -3.83 -18.08
C ARG A 177 -0.71 -3.11 -17.43
N LYS A 178 -0.77 -1.77 -17.51
CA LYS A 178 -1.89 -0.96 -17.00
C LYS A 178 -3.25 -1.40 -17.56
N ASN A 179 -3.31 -1.82 -18.83
CA ASN A 179 -4.57 -2.29 -19.43
C ASN A 179 -5.05 -3.65 -18.88
N LYS A 180 -4.14 -4.57 -18.55
CA LYS A 180 -4.50 -5.86 -17.91
C LYS A 180 -4.98 -5.66 -16.49
N ASP A 181 -4.30 -4.79 -15.73
CA ASP A 181 -4.66 -4.48 -14.35
C ASP A 181 -6.00 -3.74 -14.26
N LEU A 182 -6.27 -2.79 -15.16
CA LEU A 182 -7.58 -2.13 -15.25
C LEU A 182 -8.70 -3.10 -15.58
N LYS A 183 -8.49 -4.09 -16.46
CA LYS A 183 -9.49 -5.13 -16.74
C LYS A 183 -9.78 -5.98 -15.51
N ARG A 184 -8.74 -6.34 -14.73
CA ARG A 184 -8.88 -7.10 -13.48
C ARG A 184 -9.69 -6.31 -12.46
N VAL A 185 -9.37 -5.03 -12.27
CA VAL A 185 -10.09 -4.15 -11.35
C VAL A 185 -11.54 -3.94 -11.78
N ARG A 186 -11.82 -3.68 -13.05
CA ARG A 186 -13.21 -3.57 -13.57
C ARG A 186 -14.00 -4.84 -13.31
N LYS A 187 -13.44 -6.02 -13.58
CA LYS A 187 -14.09 -7.30 -13.30
C LYS A 187 -14.40 -7.45 -11.80
N ALA A 188 -13.49 -7.03 -10.93
CA ALA A 188 -13.72 -7.06 -9.49
C ALA A 188 -14.82 -6.09 -9.07
N ILE A 189 -14.83 -4.85 -9.59
CA ILE A 189 -15.88 -3.86 -9.30
C ILE A 189 -17.26 -4.37 -9.72
N ASN A 190 -17.40 -4.90 -10.94
CA ASN A 190 -18.65 -5.43 -11.43
C ASN A 190 -19.17 -6.55 -10.53
N ALA A 191 -18.33 -7.53 -10.22
CA ALA A 191 -18.71 -8.64 -9.33
C ALA A 191 -19.02 -8.20 -7.89
N ILE A 192 -18.47 -7.07 -7.43
CA ILE A 192 -18.80 -6.50 -6.12
C ILE A 192 -20.16 -5.81 -6.19
N ILE A 193 -20.41 -4.99 -7.21
CA ILE A 193 -21.68 -4.30 -7.39
C ILE A 193 -22.81 -5.33 -7.53
N GLU A 194 -22.67 -6.34 -8.41
CA GLU A 194 -23.66 -7.42 -8.58
C GLU A 194 -24.01 -8.13 -7.27
N LYS A 195 -23.04 -8.31 -6.38
CA LYS A 195 -23.24 -9.08 -5.15
C LYS A 195 -23.73 -8.26 -3.96
N PHE A 196 -23.36 -7.00 -3.87
CA PHE A 196 -23.52 -6.18 -2.66
C PHE A 196 -24.32 -4.90 -2.87
N SER A 197 -24.80 -4.61 -4.08
CA SER A 197 -25.73 -3.50 -4.33
C SER A 197 -27.10 -3.76 -3.73
N ASP A 198 -27.84 -2.69 -3.51
CA ASP A 198 -29.26 -2.72 -3.15
C ASP A 198 -30.15 -3.12 -4.34
N GLU A 199 -31.46 -3.14 -4.12
CA GLU A 199 -32.47 -3.51 -5.15
C GLU A 199 -32.44 -2.59 -6.37
N GLU A 200 -31.96 -1.34 -6.22
CA GLU A 200 -31.84 -0.37 -7.30
C GLU A 200 -30.42 -0.42 -7.96
N GLY A 201 -29.57 -1.35 -7.55
CA GLY A 201 -28.22 -1.54 -8.07
C GLY A 201 -27.17 -0.58 -7.50
N TRP A 202 -27.49 0.16 -6.43
CA TRP A 202 -26.56 1.11 -5.80
C TRP A 202 -25.69 0.46 -4.72
N LEU A 203 -24.40 0.78 -4.72
CA LEU A 203 -23.44 0.36 -3.71
C LEU A 203 -22.70 1.55 -3.16
N SER A 204 -22.56 1.66 -1.84
CA SER A 204 -21.83 2.76 -1.21
C SER A 204 -20.35 2.74 -1.52
N SER A 205 -19.73 3.92 -1.61
CA SER A 205 -18.27 4.04 -1.90
C SER A 205 -17.41 3.40 -0.83
N GLY A 206 -17.85 3.41 0.44
CA GLY A 206 -17.15 2.76 1.54
C GLY A 206 -17.13 1.23 1.38
N GLN A 207 -18.30 0.62 1.15
CA GLN A 207 -18.40 -0.82 0.91
C GLN A 207 -17.63 -1.27 -0.33
N LEU A 208 -17.69 -0.49 -1.43
CA LEU A 208 -16.91 -0.79 -2.63
C LEU A 208 -15.40 -0.78 -2.34
N GLY A 209 -14.90 0.22 -1.62
CA GLY A 209 -13.49 0.31 -1.25
C GLY A 209 -13.04 -0.86 -0.37
N ASP A 210 -13.83 -1.18 0.65
CA ASP A 210 -13.56 -2.30 1.57
C ASP A 210 -13.52 -3.65 0.83
N GLN A 211 -14.51 -3.91 -0.03
CA GLN A 211 -14.58 -5.15 -0.81
C GLN A 211 -13.45 -5.24 -1.87
N LEU A 212 -13.05 -4.12 -2.46
CA LEU A 212 -11.91 -4.09 -3.39
C LEU A 212 -10.60 -4.42 -2.67
N GLY A 213 -10.34 -3.83 -1.51
CA GLY A 213 -9.16 -4.15 -0.71
C GLY A 213 -9.10 -5.63 -0.30
N LYS A 214 -10.22 -6.24 0.07
CA LYS A 214 -10.29 -7.68 0.42
C LYS A 214 -10.03 -8.61 -0.78
N ARG A 215 -10.46 -8.23 -1.99
CA ARG A 215 -10.32 -9.06 -3.21
C ARG A 215 -9.00 -8.84 -3.95
N LEU A 216 -8.48 -7.65 -3.89
CA LEU A 216 -7.27 -7.22 -4.59
C LEU A 216 -6.34 -6.55 -3.57
N PRO A 217 -5.46 -7.33 -2.89
CA PRO A 217 -4.57 -6.80 -1.85
C PRO A 217 -3.67 -5.65 -2.34
N ASP A 218 -3.31 -5.65 -3.63
CA ASP A 218 -2.51 -4.65 -4.31
C ASP A 218 -3.32 -3.47 -4.90
N PHE A 219 -4.64 -3.42 -4.64
CA PHE A 219 -5.47 -2.33 -5.15
C PHE A 219 -5.25 -1.05 -4.35
N ASP A 220 -4.75 -0.02 -5.03
CA ASP A 220 -4.68 1.35 -4.53
C ASP A 220 -4.98 2.30 -5.70
N VAL A 221 -5.86 3.26 -5.51
CA VAL A 221 -6.22 4.24 -6.56
C VAL A 221 -5.03 5.08 -6.98
N ARG A 222 -4.03 5.27 -6.10
CA ARG A 222 -2.77 5.96 -6.38
C ARG A 222 -1.95 5.26 -7.46
N ASN A 223 -2.05 3.92 -7.57
CA ASN A 223 -1.41 3.13 -8.63
C ASN A 223 -1.91 3.50 -10.04
N TYR A 224 -3.10 4.13 -10.09
CA TYR A 224 -3.75 4.60 -11.33
C TYR A 224 -3.70 6.12 -11.49
N GLY A 225 -3.01 6.84 -10.59
CA GLY A 225 -2.85 8.30 -10.64
C GLY A 225 -4.02 9.08 -10.04
N TYR A 226 -4.81 8.47 -9.16
CA TYR A 226 -5.92 9.12 -8.47
C TYR A 226 -5.68 9.18 -6.97
N SER A 227 -6.03 10.30 -6.33
CA SER A 227 -5.96 10.45 -4.87
C SER A 227 -7.19 9.91 -4.13
N LYS A 228 -8.31 9.69 -4.84
CA LYS A 228 -9.58 9.25 -4.24
C LYS A 228 -10.29 8.23 -5.13
N LEU A 229 -11.06 7.31 -4.51
CA LEU A 229 -11.80 6.26 -5.21
C LEU A 229 -12.83 6.83 -6.20
N THR A 230 -13.57 7.87 -5.83
CA THR A 230 -14.64 8.43 -6.69
C THR A 230 -14.14 8.96 -8.04
N PRO A 231 -13.07 9.79 -8.13
CA PRO A 231 -12.51 10.18 -9.42
C PRO A 231 -12.02 9.00 -10.25
N PHE A 232 -11.41 7.98 -9.60
CA PHE A 232 -10.96 6.78 -10.27
C PHE A 232 -12.13 6.03 -10.92
N ILE A 233 -13.19 5.73 -10.16
CA ILE A 233 -14.38 5.03 -10.68
C ILE A 233 -15.03 5.80 -11.83
N LYS A 234 -15.15 7.13 -11.72
CA LYS A 234 -15.67 7.97 -12.80
C LYS A 234 -14.84 7.88 -14.09
N SER A 235 -13.53 7.79 -13.98
CA SER A 235 -12.63 7.68 -15.14
C SER A 235 -12.78 6.38 -15.90
N LEU A 236 -13.31 5.33 -15.27
CA LEU A 236 -13.58 4.05 -15.92
C LEU A 236 -14.76 4.13 -16.91
N GLY A 237 -15.64 5.13 -16.79
CA GLY A 237 -16.71 5.44 -17.73
C GLY A 237 -17.97 4.58 -17.63
N ASN A 238 -17.90 3.39 -17.04
CA ASN A 238 -18.95 2.37 -17.00
C ASN A 238 -19.90 2.48 -15.79
N TYR A 239 -19.68 3.47 -14.91
CA TYR A 239 -20.40 3.58 -13.65
C TYR A 239 -21.11 4.93 -13.53
N GLU A 240 -22.30 4.90 -12.95
CA GLU A 240 -23.00 6.09 -12.47
C GLU A 240 -22.64 6.40 -11.03
N THR A 241 -22.74 7.69 -10.67
CA THR A 241 -22.47 8.12 -9.29
C THR A 241 -23.68 8.87 -8.75
N GLY A 242 -24.25 8.37 -7.67
CA GLY A 242 -25.32 9.02 -6.91
C GLY A 242 -24.77 9.66 -5.61
N ARG A 243 -25.50 10.68 -5.13
CA ARG A 243 -25.29 11.26 -3.80
C ARG A 243 -26.57 11.14 -3.01
N ILE A 244 -26.60 10.24 -2.03
CA ILE A 244 -27.79 9.97 -1.23
C ILE A 244 -27.56 10.56 0.16
N PRO A 245 -28.49 11.36 0.72
CA PRO A 245 -28.40 11.86 2.08
C PRO A 245 -28.51 10.69 3.08
N THR A 246 -27.59 10.59 4.02
CA THR A 246 -27.65 9.60 5.11
C THR A 246 -28.10 10.27 6.40
N GLY A 247 -29.29 9.92 6.89
CA GLY A 247 -29.82 10.33 8.18
C GLY A 247 -30.11 11.83 8.34
N SER A 248 -30.56 12.23 9.53
CA SER A 248 -30.96 13.60 9.89
C SER A 248 -29.85 14.66 9.98
N GLY A 249 -28.62 14.34 9.56
CA GLY A 249 -27.45 15.21 9.66
C GLY A 249 -26.94 15.82 8.35
N GLY A 250 -27.64 15.68 7.22
CA GLY A 250 -27.29 16.33 5.96
C GLY A 250 -25.98 15.87 5.29
N ARG A 251 -25.30 14.85 5.80
CA ARG A 251 -24.10 14.26 5.18
C ARG A 251 -24.53 13.45 3.95
N LYS A 252 -23.96 13.76 2.79
CA LYS A 252 -24.21 13.06 1.53
C LYS A 252 -23.16 11.96 1.35
N GLN A 253 -23.62 10.70 1.24
CA GLN A 253 -22.76 9.57 0.92
C GLN A 253 -22.76 9.33 -0.60
N ILE A 254 -21.60 8.91 -1.14
CA ILE A 254 -21.46 8.63 -2.56
C ILE A 254 -21.74 7.15 -2.79
N TYR A 255 -22.53 6.87 -3.82
CA TYR A 255 -22.91 5.54 -4.29
C TYR A 255 -22.50 5.36 -5.75
N PHE A 256 -22.30 4.12 -6.14
CA PHE A 256 -21.95 3.71 -7.50
C PHE A 256 -22.93 2.66 -7.99
N ARG A 257 -23.28 2.74 -9.28
CA ARG A 257 -24.11 1.75 -9.99
C ARG A 257 -23.50 1.49 -11.36
N MET A 258 -23.66 0.29 -11.89
CA MET A 258 -23.33 0.01 -13.29
C MET A 258 -24.28 0.79 -14.21
N LYS A 259 -23.74 1.40 -15.26
CA LYS A 259 -24.59 1.99 -16.30
C LYS A 259 -25.32 0.87 -17.05
N GLU A 260 -26.60 1.06 -17.29
CA GLU A 260 -27.32 0.21 -18.22
C GLU A 260 -26.74 0.41 -19.63
N ASP A 261 -26.35 -0.68 -20.29
CA ASP A 261 -25.98 -0.62 -21.70
C ASP A 261 -27.20 -0.13 -22.48
N LYS A 262 -27.14 1.10 -22.98
CA LYS A 262 -28.12 1.56 -23.96
C LYS A 262 -27.93 0.71 -25.22
N GLN A 263 -28.87 -0.23 -25.40
CA GLN A 263 -29.06 -0.92 -26.69
C GLN A 263 -29.32 0.08 -27.81
#